data_39a501dc5196fd622e29707eff539317
#
_entry.id   39a501dc5196fd622e29707eff539317
#
_cell.length_a   1.000
_cell.length_b   1.000
_cell.length_c   1.000
_cell.angle_alpha   90.00
_cell.angle_beta   90.00
_cell.angle_gamma   90.00
#
_symmetry.space_group_name_H-M   'P 1'
#
loop_
_entity.id
_entity.type
_entity.pdbx_description
1 polymer ?
#
loop_
_entity_poly.entity_id
_entity_poly.type
_entity_poly.pdbx_seq_one_letter_code
_entity_poly.pdbx_strand_id
1 'polypeptide(L)'
;SQSAGIDPAWAYGIMRQESRFNIGARSGVGAGGLMQIMPDTARYIARKLGEPYEPSRVAGGDTNIRYGTYYMGDILNKLGGQPVLATAGYNAGPGKAKTWQPENGSLAADQYVETIPYSETRNYVKAVMENATHYDVLLGGSNQPISQRMGTIAAKY
;
A
#
# COMPACT_ATOMS: atom_id res chain seq x y z
N SER A 1 -8.48 -9.82 -0.38
CA SER A 1 -7.20 -9.57 -1.05
C SER A 1 -7.02 -10.48 -2.27
N GLN A 2 -7.35 -11.76 -2.17
CA GLN A 2 -7.19 -12.70 -3.28
C GLN A 2 -8.01 -12.31 -4.51
N SER A 3 -9.22 -11.78 -4.29
CA SER A 3 -10.09 -11.38 -5.39
C SER A 3 -9.50 -10.23 -6.22
N ALA A 4 -8.62 -9.42 -5.63
CA ALA A 4 -7.94 -8.33 -6.32
C ALA A 4 -6.56 -8.74 -6.85
N GLY A 5 -6.15 -10.00 -6.67
CA GLY A 5 -4.83 -10.47 -7.07
C GLY A 5 -3.69 -9.93 -6.22
N ILE A 6 -4.00 -9.45 -5.04
CA ILE A 6 -3.02 -8.83 -4.15
C ILE A 6 -2.45 -9.88 -3.19
N ASP A 7 -1.14 -9.82 -2.94
CA ASP A 7 -0.47 -10.65 -1.96
C ASP A 7 -1.09 -10.40 -0.57
N PRO A 8 -1.68 -11.42 0.07
CA PRO A 8 -2.29 -11.23 1.39
C PRO A 8 -1.32 -10.72 2.44
N ALA A 9 -0.07 -11.15 2.42
CA ALA A 9 0.92 -10.70 3.40
C ALA A 9 1.18 -9.19 3.27
N TRP A 10 1.22 -8.67 2.04
CA TRP A 10 1.37 -7.25 1.79
C TRP A 10 0.15 -6.48 2.29
N ALA A 11 -1.06 -6.98 2.02
CA ALA A 11 -2.29 -6.34 2.50
C ALA A 11 -2.33 -6.30 4.03
N TYR A 12 -1.95 -7.39 4.71
CA TYR A 12 -1.88 -7.39 6.17
C TYR A 12 -0.82 -6.43 6.69
N GLY A 13 0.31 -6.29 5.99
CA GLY A 13 1.35 -5.32 6.36
C GLY A 13 0.81 -3.89 6.33
N ILE A 14 0.05 -3.55 5.31
CA ILE A 14 -0.58 -2.22 5.22
C ILE A 14 -1.61 -2.04 6.33
N MET A 15 -2.50 -3.02 6.55
CA MET A 15 -3.51 -2.91 7.60
C MET A 15 -2.90 -2.70 8.97
N ARG A 16 -1.83 -3.43 9.28
CA ARG A 16 -1.16 -3.26 10.56
C ARG A 16 -0.59 -1.86 10.71
N GLN A 17 0.06 -1.35 9.68
CA GLN A 17 0.67 -0.03 9.73
C GLN A 17 -0.39 1.08 9.78
N GLU A 18 -1.51 0.90 9.07
CA GLU A 18 -2.55 1.92 9.02
C GLU A 18 -3.40 1.96 10.30
N SER A 19 -3.82 0.81 10.80
CA SER A 19 -4.84 0.77 11.85
C SER A 19 -4.55 -0.18 12.99
N ARG A 20 -3.49 -0.98 12.90
CA ARG A 20 -3.21 -2.09 13.83
C ARG A 20 -4.42 -3.03 13.99
N PHE A 21 -5.13 -3.24 12.86
CA PHE A 21 -6.33 -4.09 12.79
C PHE A 21 -7.53 -3.55 13.60
N ASN A 22 -7.56 -2.25 13.89
CA ASN A 22 -8.69 -1.62 14.55
C ASN A 22 -9.70 -1.14 13.51
N ILE A 23 -10.84 -1.83 13.42
CA ILE A 23 -11.90 -1.51 12.46
C ILE A 23 -12.42 -0.09 12.66
N GLY A 24 -12.44 0.39 13.90
CA GLY A 24 -12.92 1.74 14.23
C GLY A 24 -11.89 2.85 14.09
N ALA A 25 -10.68 2.55 13.61
CA ALA A 25 -9.62 3.55 13.53
C ALA A 25 -10.01 4.71 12.61
N ARG A 26 -9.70 5.93 13.04
CA ARG A 26 -9.90 7.15 12.25
C ARG A 26 -8.72 8.09 12.47
N SER A 27 -8.25 8.68 11.37
CA SER A 27 -7.19 9.68 11.46
C SER A 27 -7.77 11.07 11.63
N GLY A 28 -6.94 12.02 12.03
CA GLY A 28 -7.33 13.42 12.16
C GLY A 28 -7.74 14.08 10.85
N VAL A 29 -7.35 13.49 9.71
CA VAL A 29 -7.68 14.01 8.38
C VAL A 29 -8.81 13.22 7.70
N GLY A 30 -9.48 12.32 8.45
CA GLY A 30 -10.69 11.66 7.97
C GLY A 30 -10.50 10.29 7.33
N ALA A 31 -9.28 9.74 7.30
CA ALA A 31 -9.08 8.37 6.87
C ALA A 31 -9.72 7.41 7.86
N GLY A 32 -10.37 6.36 7.39
CA GLY A 32 -11.10 5.45 8.26
C GLY A 32 -10.92 3.99 7.92
N GLY A 33 -11.18 3.15 8.93
CA GLY A 33 -11.23 1.71 8.81
C GLY A 33 -9.87 1.03 8.85
N LEU A 34 -9.86 -0.27 8.59
CA LEU A 34 -8.67 -1.11 8.68
C LEU A 34 -7.54 -0.62 7.77
N MET A 35 -7.87 -0.12 6.60
CA MET A 35 -6.88 0.30 5.61
C MET A 35 -6.78 1.82 5.48
N GLN A 36 -7.44 2.57 6.35
CA GLN A 36 -7.36 4.03 6.48
C GLN A 36 -7.53 4.73 5.14
N ILE A 37 -8.69 4.51 4.49
CA ILE A 37 -8.99 5.08 3.18
C ILE A 37 -9.55 6.49 3.35
N MET A 38 -8.93 7.44 2.65
CA MET A 38 -9.41 8.83 2.63
C MET A 38 -10.71 8.94 1.83
N PRO A 39 -11.61 9.87 2.20
CA PRO A 39 -12.89 10.03 1.49
C PRO A 39 -12.74 10.23 -0.03
N ASP A 40 -11.80 11.04 -0.46
CA ASP A 40 -11.59 11.27 -1.90
C ASP A 40 -11.14 10.00 -2.62
N THR A 41 -10.27 9.22 -1.98
CA THR A 41 -9.82 7.94 -2.51
C THR A 41 -11.00 6.96 -2.58
N ALA A 42 -11.83 6.92 -1.55
CA ALA A 42 -13.01 6.06 -1.53
C ALA A 42 -13.99 6.42 -2.65
N ARG A 43 -14.20 7.70 -2.91
CA ARG A 43 -15.05 8.13 -4.03
C ARG A 43 -14.47 7.70 -5.37
N TYR A 44 -13.17 7.85 -5.54
CA TYR A 44 -12.47 7.38 -6.75
C TYR A 44 -12.69 5.88 -6.96
N ILE A 45 -12.49 5.08 -5.91
CA ILE A 45 -12.64 3.63 -5.99
C ILE A 45 -14.09 3.25 -6.31
N ALA A 46 -15.06 3.87 -5.62
CA ALA A 46 -16.49 3.61 -5.86
C ALA A 46 -16.84 3.87 -7.32
N ARG A 47 -16.35 4.97 -7.88
CA ARG A 47 -16.58 5.30 -9.29
C ARG A 47 -15.97 4.25 -10.21
N LYS A 48 -14.74 3.79 -9.92
CA LYS A 48 -14.08 2.76 -10.71
C LYS A 48 -14.80 1.41 -10.64
N LEU A 49 -15.40 1.10 -9.50
CA LEU A 49 -16.15 -0.15 -9.32
C LEU A 49 -17.59 -0.04 -9.78
N GLY A 50 -18.04 1.15 -10.20
CA GLY A 50 -19.41 1.36 -10.66
C GLY A 50 -20.46 1.28 -9.56
N GLU A 51 -20.09 1.65 -8.32
CA GLU A 51 -21.03 1.62 -7.19
C GLU A 51 -21.17 3.00 -6.56
N PRO A 52 -22.31 3.26 -5.88
CA PRO A 52 -22.48 4.53 -5.18
C PRO A 52 -21.52 4.63 -3.99
N TYR A 53 -21.04 5.84 -3.73
CA TYR A 53 -20.19 6.10 -2.57
C TYR A 53 -21.07 6.21 -1.32
N GLU A 54 -20.86 5.33 -0.37
CA GLU A 54 -21.55 5.32 0.91
C GLU A 54 -20.53 5.32 2.06
N PRO A 55 -20.27 6.48 2.69
CA PRO A 55 -19.21 6.60 3.70
C PRO A 55 -19.31 5.60 4.85
N SER A 56 -20.52 5.32 5.32
CA SER A 56 -20.72 4.38 6.43
C SER A 56 -20.31 2.95 6.05
N ARG A 57 -20.51 2.55 4.80
CA ARG A 57 -20.11 1.23 4.32
C ARG A 57 -18.60 1.13 4.14
N VAL A 58 -17.98 2.21 3.65
CA VAL A 58 -16.53 2.25 3.44
C VAL A 58 -15.78 2.11 4.76
N ALA A 59 -16.35 2.60 5.85
CA ALA A 59 -15.75 2.46 7.18
C ALA A 59 -15.89 1.03 7.73
N GLY A 60 -16.78 0.20 7.18
CA GLY A 60 -16.99 -1.17 7.62
C GLY A 60 -15.89 -2.11 7.13
N GLY A 61 -15.61 -3.17 7.90
CA GLY A 61 -14.46 -4.05 7.66
C GLY A 61 -14.37 -4.61 6.24
N ASP A 62 -15.43 -5.25 5.77
CA ASP A 62 -15.39 -5.92 4.47
C ASP A 62 -15.23 -4.94 3.31
N THR A 63 -16.01 -3.86 3.31
CA THR A 63 -15.95 -2.85 2.25
C THR A 63 -14.63 -2.11 2.29
N ASN A 64 -14.14 -1.79 3.49
CA ASN A 64 -12.84 -1.11 3.63
C ASN A 64 -11.70 -1.95 3.07
N ILE A 65 -11.67 -3.24 3.38
CA ILE A 65 -10.65 -4.16 2.85
C ILE A 65 -10.79 -4.27 1.33
N ARG A 66 -11.99 -4.40 0.81
CA ARG A 66 -12.23 -4.50 -0.62
C ARG A 66 -11.74 -3.26 -1.36
N TYR A 67 -12.07 -2.08 -0.83
CA TYR A 67 -11.61 -0.82 -1.42
C TYR A 67 -10.10 -0.65 -1.30
N GLY A 68 -9.54 -0.95 -0.13
CA GLY A 68 -8.11 -0.83 0.09
C GLY A 68 -7.29 -1.76 -0.79
N THR A 69 -7.71 -3.02 -0.92
CA THR A 69 -6.99 -3.97 -1.78
C THR A 69 -7.15 -3.62 -3.26
N TYR A 70 -8.30 -3.10 -3.66
CA TYR A 70 -8.47 -2.57 -5.01
C TYR A 70 -7.48 -1.43 -5.27
N TYR A 71 -7.38 -0.50 -4.32
CA TYR A 71 -6.49 0.65 -4.44
C TYR A 71 -5.02 0.23 -4.49
N MET A 72 -4.63 -0.76 -3.68
CA MET A 72 -3.29 -1.34 -3.76
C MET A 72 -2.99 -1.85 -5.16
N GLY A 73 -3.91 -2.61 -5.75
CA GLY A 73 -3.74 -3.14 -7.10
C GLY A 73 -3.69 -2.06 -8.17
N ASP A 74 -4.52 -1.03 -8.01
CA ASP A 74 -4.56 0.11 -8.93
C ASP A 74 -3.22 0.86 -8.93
N ILE A 75 -2.70 1.15 -7.73
CA ILE A 75 -1.40 1.83 -7.59
C ILE A 75 -0.27 0.92 -8.11
N LEU A 76 -0.32 -0.37 -7.78
CA LEU A 76 0.69 -1.32 -8.23
C LEU A 76 0.79 -1.32 -9.76
N ASN A 77 -0.36 -1.35 -10.45
CA ASN A 77 -0.40 -1.30 -11.91
C ASN A 77 0.15 0.02 -12.45
N LYS A 78 -0.22 1.13 -11.83
CA LYS A 78 0.24 2.46 -12.27
C LYS A 78 1.73 2.65 -12.10
N LEU A 79 2.33 1.94 -11.16
CA LEU A 79 3.75 2.09 -10.81
C LEU A 79 4.60 0.87 -11.24
N GLY A 80 4.16 0.16 -12.26
CA GLY A 80 4.98 -0.86 -12.91
C GLY A 80 5.11 -2.18 -12.15
N GLY A 81 4.21 -2.45 -11.21
CA GLY A 81 4.19 -3.74 -10.51
C GLY A 81 5.17 -3.88 -9.36
N GLN A 82 5.72 -2.76 -8.85
CA GLN A 82 6.71 -2.77 -7.77
C GLN A 82 6.04 -2.51 -6.41
N PRO A 83 6.01 -3.52 -5.51
CA PRO A 83 5.31 -3.37 -4.22
C PRO A 83 5.86 -2.25 -3.33
N VAL A 84 7.17 -2.04 -3.31
CA VAL A 84 7.76 -0.97 -2.50
C VAL A 84 7.31 0.39 -3.00
N LEU A 85 7.35 0.59 -4.31
CA LEU A 85 6.91 1.85 -4.90
C LEU A 85 5.41 2.06 -4.68
N ALA A 86 4.61 1.00 -4.83
CA ALA A 86 3.17 1.07 -4.56
C ALA A 86 2.88 1.36 -3.09
N THR A 87 3.68 0.83 -2.17
CA THR A 87 3.54 1.11 -0.74
C THR A 87 3.79 2.59 -0.45
N ALA A 88 4.83 3.16 -1.03
CA ALA A 88 5.09 4.60 -0.94
C ALA A 88 3.91 5.39 -1.51
N GLY A 89 3.37 4.94 -2.63
CA GLY A 89 2.20 5.56 -3.26
C GLY A 89 0.94 5.46 -2.43
N TYR A 90 0.75 4.38 -1.71
CA TYR A 90 -0.39 4.24 -0.81
C TYR A 90 -0.35 5.28 0.32
N ASN A 91 0.82 5.55 0.86
CA ASN A 91 0.99 6.52 1.96
C ASN A 91 1.01 7.97 1.46
N ALA A 92 1.79 8.26 0.43
CA ALA A 92 2.05 9.64 0.00
C ALA A 92 1.34 10.05 -1.30
N GLY A 93 0.68 9.09 -1.96
CA GLY A 93 0.05 9.31 -3.26
C GLY A 93 0.92 8.78 -4.40
N PRO A 94 0.30 8.20 -5.45
CA PRO A 94 1.08 7.60 -6.55
C PRO A 94 1.89 8.63 -7.33
N GLY A 95 1.43 9.88 -7.42
CA GLY A 95 2.17 10.92 -8.09
C GLY A 95 3.52 11.21 -7.44
N LYS A 96 3.54 11.32 -6.11
CA LYS A 96 4.79 11.54 -5.37
C LYS A 96 5.71 10.35 -5.48
N ALA A 97 5.19 9.14 -5.34
CA ALA A 97 5.99 7.93 -5.47
C ALA A 97 6.68 7.88 -6.83
N LYS A 98 5.96 8.22 -7.90
CA LYS A 98 6.52 8.26 -9.25
C LYS A 98 7.62 9.32 -9.36
N THR A 99 7.39 10.49 -8.78
CA THR A 99 8.39 11.57 -8.77
C THR A 99 9.68 11.13 -8.09
N TRP A 100 9.59 10.28 -7.09
CA TRP A 100 10.76 9.82 -6.33
C TRP A 100 11.51 8.65 -6.98
N GLN A 101 11.06 8.14 -8.14
CA GLN A 101 11.81 7.11 -8.85
C GLN A 101 13.18 7.63 -9.29
N PRO A 102 14.19 6.75 -9.42
CA PRO A 102 15.50 7.16 -9.90
C PRO A 102 15.42 7.77 -11.30
N GLU A 103 16.23 8.78 -11.55
CA GLU A 103 16.26 9.42 -12.88
C GLU A 103 17.12 8.62 -13.86
N ASN A 104 18.15 7.98 -13.38
CA ASN A 104 19.09 7.22 -14.21
C ASN A 104 19.25 5.82 -13.62
N GLY A 105 19.01 4.81 -14.46
CA GLY A 105 19.20 3.43 -14.05
C GLY A 105 18.20 2.97 -13.00
N SER A 106 18.20 1.68 -12.75
CA SER A 106 17.37 1.09 -11.68
C SER A 106 18.11 1.13 -10.35
N LEU A 107 17.36 0.99 -9.26
CA LEU A 107 17.91 1.03 -7.91
C LEU A 107 17.28 -0.10 -7.11
N ALA A 108 18.08 -0.81 -6.32
CA ALA A 108 17.53 -1.80 -5.41
C ALA A 108 16.52 -1.13 -4.48
N ALA A 109 15.43 -1.82 -4.17
CA ALA A 109 14.33 -1.19 -3.44
C ALA A 109 14.73 -0.70 -2.05
N ASP A 110 15.59 -1.44 -1.35
CA ASP A 110 16.09 -1.02 -0.05
C ASP A 110 16.90 0.29 -0.13
N GLN A 111 17.65 0.48 -1.20
CA GLN A 111 18.36 1.74 -1.45
C GLN A 111 17.39 2.85 -1.84
N TYR A 112 16.38 2.52 -2.67
CA TYR A 112 15.36 3.49 -3.07
C TYR A 112 14.65 4.06 -1.84
N VAL A 113 14.27 3.21 -0.89
CA VAL A 113 13.54 3.65 0.32
C VAL A 113 14.32 4.73 1.05
N GLU A 114 15.65 4.58 1.14
CA GLU A 114 16.49 5.58 1.81
C GLU A 114 16.51 6.93 1.09
N THR A 115 16.14 6.97 -0.19
CA THR A 115 16.06 8.23 -0.96
C THR A 115 14.73 8.94 -0.82
N ILE A 116 13.72 8.32 -0.20
CA ILE A 116 12.40 8.95 -0.03
C ILE A 116 12.56 10.18 0.86
N PRO A 117 12.20 11.38 0.34
CA PRO A 117 12.44 12.62 1.09
C PRO A 117 11.53 12.81 2.30
N TYR A 118 10.36 12.15 2.33
CA TYR A 118 9.44 12.23 3.46
C TYR A 118 9.80 11.14 4.48
N SER A 119 10.23 11.53 5.66
CA SER A 119 10.59 10.56 6.71
C SER A 119 9.40 9.68 7.12
N GLU A 120 8.19 10.25 7.14
CA GLU A 120 6.99 9.48 7.42
C GLU A 120 6.81 8.34 6.42
N THR A 121 6.88 8.65 5.12
CA THR A 121 6.71 7.64 4.07
C THR A 121 7.85 6.64 4.06
N ARG A 122 9.08 7.10 4.27
CA ARG A 122 10.24 6.23 4.36
C ARG A 122 10.07 5.19 5.47
N ASN A 123 9.67 5.63 6.65
CA ASN A 123 9.45 4.75 7.79
C ASN A 123 8.23 3.85 7.59
N TYR A 124 7.18 4.37 6.94
CA TYR A 124 5.99 3.62 6.60
C TYR A 124 6.34 2.44 5.68
N VAL A 125 7.09 2.69 4.62
CA VAL A 125 7.47 1.63 3.67
C VAL A 125 8.30 0.55 4.37
N LYS A 126 9.27 0.96 5.19
CA LYS A 126 10.08 0.00 5.95
C LYS A 126 9.22 -0.89 6.84
N ALA A 127 8.28 -0.28 7.57
CA ALA A 127 7.42 -1.01 8.49
C ALA A 127 6.47 -1.96 7.75
N VAL A 128 5.88 -1.50 6.64
CA VAL A 128 4.97 -2.35 5.85
C VAL A 128 5.72 -3.56 5.28
N MET A 129 6.89 -3.35 4.70
CA MET A 129 7.64 -4.46 4.10
C MET A 129 8.14 -5.46 5.15
N GLU A 130 8.56 -4.98 6.31
CA GLU A 130 8.95 -5.83 7.43
C GLU A 130 7.76 -6.65 7.93
N ASN A 131 6.61 -6.00 8.13
CA ASN A 131 5.40 -6.69 8.55
C ASN A 131 4.92 -7.69 7.49
N ALA A 132 4.99 -7.34 6.21
CA ALA A 132 4.61 -8.24 5.12
C ALA A 132 5.47 -9.51 5.13
N THR A 133 6.77 -9.37 5.37
CA THR A 133 7.67 -10.53 5.47
C THR A 133 7.27 -11.43 6.63
N HIS A 134 6.94 -10.83 7.78
CA HIS A 134 6.49 -11.57 8.95
C HIS A 134 5.18 -12.32 8.68
N TYR A 135 4.20 -11.65 8.07
CA TYR A 135 2.91 -12.29 7.74
C TYR A 135 3.05 -13.36 6.69
N ASP A 136 3.97 -13.20 5.74
CA ASP A 136 4.22 -14.24 4.74
C ASP A 136 4.66 -15.54 5.41
N VAL A 137 5.54 -15.47 6.37
CA VAL A 137 5.95 -16.63 7.16
C VAL A 137 4.77 -17.26 7.90
N LEU A 138 3.94 -16.42 8.57
CA LEU A 138 2.78 -16.89 9.32
C LEU A 138 1.73 -17.54 8.41
N LEU A 139 1.64 -17.12 7.17
CA LEU A 139 0.68 -17.67 6.21
C LEU A 139 1.23 -18.88 5.44
N GLY A 140 2.41 -19.38 5.82
CA GLY A 140 3.02 -20.55 5.21
C GLY A 140 3.77 -20.26 3.91
N GLY A 141 4.13 -19.01 3.67
CA GLY A 141 4.89 -18.61 2.49
C GLY A 141 6.37 -18.91 2.64
N SER A 142 7.15 -18.56 1.61
CA SER A 142 8.58 -18.73 1.61
C SER A 142 9.25 -17.77 2.59
N ASN A 143 10.34 -18.20 3.21
CA ASN A 143 11.10 -17.37 4.14
C ASN A 143 12.13 -16.54 3.38
N GLN A 144 11.64 -15.64 2.51
CA GLN A 144 12.50 -14.77 1.73
C GLN A 144 13.08 -13.64 2.58
N PRO A 145 14.36 -13.31 2.42
CA PRO A 145 14.89 -12.09 2.99
C PRO A 145 14.12 -10.86 2.51
N ILE A 146 14.00 -9.85 3.35
CA ILE A 146 13.25 -8.64 3.02
C ILE A 146 13.80 -7.95 1.76
N SER A 147 15.11 -7.98 1.54
CA SER A 147 15.73 -7.38 0.37
C SER A 147 15.25 -8.03 -0.93
N GLN A 148 15.04 -9.35 -0.94
CA GLN A 148 14.49 -10.05 -2.11
C GLN A 148 13.02 -9.71 -2.33
N ARG A 149 12.25 -9.64 -1.25
CA ARG A 149 10.82 -9.28 -1.33
C ARG A 149 10.64 -7.86 -1.88
N MET A 150 11.52 -6.95 -1.51
CA MET A 150 11.43 -5.56 -1.94
C MET A 150 11.70 -5.36 -3.43
N GLY A 151 12.61 -6.17 -4.01
CA GLY A 151 12.89 -6.12 -5.45
C GLY A 151 13.72 -4.92 -5.87
N THR A 152 13.49 -4.47 -7.09
CA THR A 152 14.24 -3.39 -7.73
C THR A 152 13.28 -2.33 -8.27
N ILE A 153 13.62 -1.07 -8.10
CA ILE A 153 12.82 0.04 -8.60
C ILE A 153 13.41 0.53 -9.92
N ALA A 154 12.59 0.51 -10.98
CA ALA A 154 13.00 0.97 -12.30
C ALA A 154 13.17 2.49 -12.31
N ALA A 155 13.97 2.97 -13.25
CA ALA A 155 14.13 4.40 -13.49
C ALA A 155 12.82 5.01 -13.97
N LYS A 156 12.69 6.34 -13.76
CA LYS A 156 11.53 7.13 -14.14
C LYS A 156 11.31 7.12 -15.66
N TYR A 157 12.40 7.12 -16.40
CA TYR A 157 12.42 7.18 -17.86
C TYR A 157 13.09 5.97 -18.50
#